data_6e4ff3649288a770cd2f543ab3cbf26a
#
_entry.id   6e4ff3649288a770cd2f543ab3cbf26a
#
_cell.length_a   1.000
_cell.length_b   1.000
_cell.length_c   1.000
_cell.angle_alpha   90.00
_cell.angle_beta   90.00
_cell.angle_gamma   90.00
#
_symmetry.space_group_name_H-M   'P 1'
#
loop_
_entity.id
_entity.type
_entity.pdbx_description
1 polymer ?
#
loop_
_entity_poly.entity_id
_entity_poly.type
_entity_poly.pdbx_seq_one_letter_code
_entity_poly.pdbx_strand_id
1 'polypeptide(L)' 'MGKMYQVGELVVYGMHGVCRVVSEEERLVDKKRLNYLALEPLSNGNSRFLVPTQNAAAMAKLQ' A
#
# COMPACT_ATOMS: atom_id res chain seq x y z
N MET A 1 -16.79 -3.79 -8.48
CA MET A 1 -15.39 -4.06 -8.51
C MET A 1 -14.73 -3.79 -7.19
N GLY A 2 -14.02 -4.75 -6.68
CA GLY A 2 -13.39 -4.63 -5.41
C GLY A 2 -12.04 -3.97 -5.47
N LYS A 3 -11.58 -3.54 -4.32
CA LYS A 3 -10.22 -3.05 -4.18
C LYS A 3 -9.29 -4.23 -4.04
N MET A 4 -8.07 -4.05 -4.54
CA MET A 4 -7.05 -5.07 -4.41
C MET A 4 -6.67 -5.32 -2.97
N TYR A 5 -6.58 -4.24 -2.19
CA TYR A 5 -6.19 -4.30 -0.79
C TYR A 5 -7.12 -3.44 0.02
N GLN A 6 -7.34 -3.83 1.27
CA GLN A 6 -8.24 -3.12 2.16
C GLN A 6 -7.46 -2.58 3.34
N VAL A 7 -7.97 -1.49 3.91
CA VAL A 7 -7.37 -0.91 5.11
C VAL A 7 -7.39 -1.96 6.22
N GLY A 8 -6.25 -2.09 6.89
CA GLY A 8 -6.08 -3.08 7.94
C GLY A 8 -5.47 -4.37 7.47
N GLU A 9 -5.36 -4.56 6.17
CA GLU A 9 -4.80 -5.77 5.62
C GLU A 9 -3.28 -5.76 5.75
N LEU A 10 -2.70 -6.94 5.97
CA LEU A 10 -1.25 -7.08 6.04
C LEU A 10 -0.72 -7.55 4.69
N VAL A 11 0.39 -6.94 4.28
CA VAL A 11 1.03 -7.28 3.02
C VAL A 11 2.53 -7.37 3.25
N VAL A 12 3.20 -8.09 2.38
CA VAL A 12 4.67 -8.14 2.37
C VAL A 12 5.13 -7.28 1.20
N TYR A 13 5.95 -6.28 1.48
CA TYR A 13 6.39 -5.36 0.46
C TYR A 13 7.91 -5.35 0.37
N GLY A 14 8.44 -6.14 -0.55
CA GLY A 14 9.86 -6.14 -0.86
C GLY A 14 10.74 -6.24 0.35
N MET A 15 11.73 -5.37 0.42
CA MET A 15 12.70 -5.38 1.51
C MET A 15 12.14 -4.80 2.80
N HIS A 16 10.96 -4.20 2.74
CA HIS A 16 10.37 -3.59 3.93
C HIS A 16 9.67 -4.62 4.81
N GLY A 17 9.46 -5.83 4.28
CA GLY A 17 8.83 -6.87 5.07
C GLY A 17 7.33 -6.65 5.22
N VAL A 18 6.80 -7.08 6.36
CA VAL A 18 5.37 -7.03 6.59
C VAL A 18 4.94 -5.62 6.93
N CYS A 19 3.93 -5.14 6.21
CA CYS A 19 3.38 -3.81 6.40
C CYS A 19 1.88 -3.91 6.53
N ARG A 20 1.28 -2.91 7.17
CA ARG A 20 -0.16 -2.80 7.27
C ARG A 20 -0.66 -1.72 6.34
N VAL A 21 -1.74 -1.99 5.63
CA VAL A 21 -2.40 -0.97 4.82
C VAL A 21 -3.20 -0.09 5.76
N VAL A 22 -2.80 1.18 5.89
CA VAL A 22 -3.45 2.08 6.84
C VAL A 22 -4.44 3.02 6.17
N SER A 23 -4.26 3.28 4.88
CA SER A 23 -5.23 4.09 4.15
C SER A 23 -5.02 3.92 2.66
N GLU A 24 -6.00 4.40 1.91
CA GLU A 24 -5.93 4.45 0.46
C GLU A 24 -6.16 5.90 0.05
N GLU A 25 -5.30 6.40 -0.83
CA GLU A 25 -5.37 7.79 -1.26
C GLU A 25 -5.41 7.87 -2.77
N GLU A 26 -6.19 8.82 -3.27
CA GLU A 26 -6.24 9.10 -4.69
C GLU A 26 -5.53 10.41 -4.94
N ARG A 27 -4.66 10.43 -5.93
CA ARG A 27 -3.93 11.62 -6.29
C ARG A 27 -4.03 11.86 -7.79
N LEU A 28 -4.05 13.12 -8.16
CA LEU A 28 -4.09 13.52 -9.56
C LEU A 28 -2.66 13.87 -9.99
N VAL A 29 -2.13 13.08 -10.93
CA VAL A 29 -0.78 13.25 -11.44
C VAL A 29 -0.87 13.28 -12.96
N ASP A 30 -0.40 14.37 -13.57
CA ASP A 30 -0.41 14.53 -15.04
C ASP A 30 -1.80 14.25 -15.60
N LYS A 31 -2.82 14.84 -14.98
CA LYS A 31 -4.22 14.72 -15.40
C LYS A 31 -4.74 13.30 -15.32
N LYS A 32 -4.03 12.42 -14.62
CA LYS A 32 -4.47 11.04 -14.38
C LYS A 32 -4.72 10.81 -12.91
N ARG A 33 -5.76 10.05 -12.63
CA ARG A 33 -6.05 9.68 -11.26
C ARG A 33 -5.28 8.42 -10.92
N LEU A 34 -4.45 8.51 -9.90
CA LEU A 34 -3.68 7.39 -9.43
C LEU A 34 -4.05 7.09 -7.99
N ASN A 35 -4.21 5.82 -7.69
CA ASN A 35 -4.49 5.39 -6.33
C ASN A 35 -3.21 4.91 -5.67
N TYR A 36 -3.03 5.31 -4.42
CA TYR A 36 -1.89 4.92 -3.62
C TYR A 36 -2.37 4.24 -2.36
N LEU A 37 -1.60 3.28 -1.91
CA LEU A 37 -1.82 2.66 -0.61
C LEU A 37 -0.77 3.18 0.36
N ALA A 38 -1.24 3.65 1.52
CA ALA A 38 -0.32 4.05 2.58
C ALA A 38 -0.03 2.82 3.42
N LEU A 39 1.24 2.47 3.49
CA LEU A 39 1.70 1.29 4.21
C LEU A 39 2.52 1.71 5.42
N GLU A 40 2.35 0.97 6.49
CA GLU A 40 3.12 1.20 7.71
C GLU A 40 3.81 -0.10 8.09
N PRO A 41 5.15 -0.13 8.09
CA PRO A 41 5.87 -1.34 8.47
C PRO A 41 5.57 -1.70 9.93
N LEU A 42 5.36 -2.96 10.20
CA LEU A 42 5.08 -3.40 11.56
C LEU A 42 6.28 -3.24 12.47
N SER A 43 7.48 -3.31 11.89
CA SER A 43 8.70 -3.18 12.66
C SER A 43 9.04 -1.73 12.99
N ASN A 44 8.38 -0.78 12.34
CA ASN A 44 8.65 0.65 12.58
C ASN A 44 7.38 1.44 12.37
N GLY A 45 6.59 1.56 13.43
CA GLY A 45 5.31 2.22 13.36
C GLY A 45 5.39 3.72 13.10
N ASN A 46 6.59 4.29 13.16
CA ASN A 46 6.75 5.71 12.88
C ASN A 46 7.01 6.00 11.41
N SER A 47 7.13 4.97 10.61
CA SER A 47 7.37 5.13 9.17
C SER A 47 6.08 4.87 8.41
N ARG A 48 5.93 5.57 7.30
CA ARG A 48 4.80 5.38 6.42
C ARG A 48 5.23 5.74 5.02
N PHE A 49 4.81 4.94 4.04
CA PHE A 49 5.13 5.26 2.66
C PHE A 49 3.94 4.94 1.76
N LEU A 50 3.92 5.62 0.63
CA LEU A 50 2.85 5.47 -0.35
C LEU A 50 3.34 4.59 -1.48
N VAL A 51 2.50 3.64 -1.88
CA VAL A 51 2.80 2.73 -2.98
C VAL A 51 1.69 2.83 -4.00
N PRO A 52 2.02 3.16 -5.25
CA PRO A 52 0.99 3.19 -6.28
C PRO A 52 0.37 1.81 -6.46
N THR A 53 -0.95 1.76 -6.61
CA THR A 53 -1.61 0.47 -6.77
C THR A 53 -1.17 -0.24 -8.04
N GLN A 54 -0.71 0.51 -9.04
CA GLN A 54 -0.20 -0.12 -10.25
C GLN A 54 1.08 -0.90 -9.99
N ASN A 55 1.75 -0.64 -8.87
CA ASN A 55 2.92 -1.39 -8.45
C ASN A 55 2.58 -2.49 -7.46
N ALA A 56 1.32 -2.82 -7.34
CA ALA A 56 0.89 -3.83 -6.38
C ALA A 56 1.52 -5.19 -6.64
N ALA A 57 2.05 -5.42 -7.84
CA ALA A 57 2.75 -6.66 -8.13
C ALA A 57 3.99 -6.84 -7.25
N ALA A 58 4.52 -5.76 -6.69
CA ALA A 58 5.66 -5.83 -5.79
C ALA A 58 5.28 -6.22 -4.37
N MET A 59 3.98 -6.34 -4.11
CA MET A 59 3.47 -6.70 -2.79
C MET A 59 2.79 -8.05 -2.86
N ALA A 60 2.79 -8.75 -1.75
CA ALA A 60 2.07 -10.01 -1.62
C ALA A 60 1.22 -9.96 -0.38
N LYS A 61 0.01 -10.49 -0.49
CA LYS A 61 -0.86 -10.56 0.69
C LYS A 61 -0.31 -11.60 1.65
N LEU A 62 -0.34 -11.24 2.91
CA LEU A 62 0.06 -12.15 3.97
C LEU A 62 -1.12 -13.04 4.31
N GLN A 63 -0.89 -14.35 4.27
CA GLN A 63 -1.93 -15.31 4.59
C GLN A 63 -1.65 -16.01 5.90
#